data_795b1e4d3b8598c12a45f0df46f2b1d3
#
_entry.id   795b1e4d3b8598c12a45f0df46f2b1d3
#
_cell.length_a   1.000
_cell.length_b   1.000
_cell.length_c   1.000
_cell.angle_alpha   90.00
_cell.angle_beta   90.00
_cell.angle_gamma   90.00
#
_symmetry.space_group_name_H-M   'P 1'
#
loop_
_entity.id
_entity.type
_entity.pdbx_description
1 polymer ?
#
loop_
_entity_poly.entity_id
_entity_poly.type
_entity_poly.pdbx_seq_one_letter_code
_entity_poly.pdbx_strand_id
1 'polypeptide(L)'
;PSRGLGDVYKRQVGDNCIFSNNSTLAGHITIGNHVILAGLVAVHQFSTIGDHVFIAGGSLVRKDVPPYVKAAREPLSYVGINSVGLRRRGFTSEKITEIQNIYRILYQKKLNNSQAVDFIEAEMVASPERDEILQFIRNSQRGIMKGYFQKS
;
A
#
# COMPACT_ATOMS: atom_id res chain seq x y z
N PRO A 1 -6.96 19.32 -2.60
CA PRO A 1 -6.38 18.53 -3.66
C PRO A 1 -5.35 19.33 -4.44
N SER A 2 -4.45 18.62 -5.00
CA SER A 2 -3.39 19.22 -5.78
C SER A 2 -3.95 19.76 -7.07
N ARG A 3 -4.28 21.00 -7.09
CA ARG A 3 -4.73 21.67 -8.31
C ARG A 3 -3.57 21.71 -9.29
N GLY A 4 -3.73 22.32 -10.37
CA GLY A 4 -2.68 22.63 -11.30
C GLY A 4 -1.60 21.56 -11.48
N LEU A 5 -0.68 21.42 -10.54
CA LEU A 5 0.41 20.45 -10.67
C LEU A 5 -0.07 19.02 -10.77
N GLY A 6 -1.06 18.63 -9.96
CA GLY A 6 -1.63 17.30 -10.04
C GLY A 6 -2.26 17.04 -11.38
N ASP A 7 -3.00 18.01 -11.89
CA ASP A 7 -3.67 17.87 -13.18
C ASP A 7 -2.66 17.82 -14.33
N VAL A 8 -1.65 18.68 -14.29
CA VAL A 8 -0.64 18.75 -15.34
C VAL A 8 0.13 17.43 -15.45
N TYR A 9 0.48 16.83 -14.31
CA TYR A 9 1.26 15.59 -14.28
C TYR A 9 0.39 14.36 -14.10
N LYS A 10 -0.94 14.51 -14.17
CA LYS A 10 -1.89 13.40 -14.02
C LYS A 10 -1.73 12.66 -12.70
N ARG A 11 -1.39 13.39 -11.65
CA ARG A 11 -1.37 12.83 -10.31
C ARG A 11 -2.80 12.72 -9.79
N GLN A 12 -3.12 11.59 -9.18
CA GLN A 12 -4.38 11.39 -8.50
C GLN A 12 -4.08 11.14 -7.04
N VAL A 13 -4.52 12.04 -6.18
CA VAL A 13 -4.28 11.95 -4.75
C VAL A 13 -5.62 11.96 -4.04
N GLY A 14 -5.86 10.96 -3.21
CA GLY A 14 -7.10 10.83 -2.45
C GLY A 14 -7.20 11.85 -1.32
N ASP A 15 -8.22 11.65 -0.48
CA ASP A 15 -8.54 12.58 0.61
C ASP A 15 -7.79 12.22 1.88
N ASN A 16 -7.61 13.22 2.75
CA ASN A 16 -7.05 13.07 4.09
C ASN A 16 -5.62 12.50 4.10
N CYS A 17 -4.85 12.83 3.08
CA CYS A 17 -3.45 12.42 3.00
C CYS A 17 -2.57 13.44 3.70
N ILE A 18 -1.46 12.95 4.27
CA ILE A 18 -0.45 13.79 4.91
C ILE A 18 0.88 13.51 4.24
N PHE A 19 1.46 14.54 3.64
CA PHE A 19 2.78 14.45 3.02
C PHE A 19 3.71 15.38 3.78
N SER A 20 4.71 14.79 4.41
CA SER A 20 5.69 15.56 5.17
C SER A 20 6.57 16.38 4.22
N ASN A 21 7.29 17.32 4.79
CA ASN A 21 8.17 18.19 4.02
C ASN A 21 9.17 17.38 3.20
N ASN A 22 9.48 17.90 2.02
CA ASN A 22 10.44 17.30 1.11
C ASN A 22 10.05 15.94 0.56
N SER A 23 8.75 15.60 0.57
CA SER A 23 8.27 14.47 -0.21
C SER A 23 8.26 14.83 -1.69
N THR A 24 8.66 13.89 -2.54
CA THR A 24 8.73 14.11 -3.98
C THR A 24 7.77 13.16 -4.68
N LEU A 25 6.84 13.72 -5.45
CA LEU A 25 5.85 12.94 -6.18
C LEU A 25 6.08 13.11 -7.67
N ALA A 26 6.43 12.03 -8.34
CA ALA A 26 6.55 12.04 -9.80
C ALA A 26 5.18 12.13 -10.46
N GLY A 27 5.16 12.34 -11.78
CA GLY A 27 3.91 12.37 -12.54
C GLY A 27 3.29 10.98 -12.69
N HIS A 28 2.00 10.95 -13.10
CA HIS A 28 1.28 9.71 -13.38
C HIS A 28 1.27 8.74 -12.18
N ILE A 29 1.11 9.28 -10.97
CA ILE A 29 0.97 8.45 -9.77
C ILE A 29 -0.46 8.47 -9.29
N THR A 30 -0.84 7.42 -8.56
CA THR A 30 -2.16 7.31 -7.93
C THR A 30 -1.95 7.01 -6.45
N ILE A 31 -2.51 7.86 -5.59
CA ILE A 31 -2.40 7.70 -4.15
C ILE A 31 -3.81 7.65 -3.58
N GLY A 32 -4.10 6.63 -2.79
CA GLY A 32 -5.41 6.45 -2.17
C GLY A 32 -5.68 7.42 -1.04
N ASN A 33 -6.72 7.10 -0.25
CA ASN A 33 -7.14 7.95 0.87
C ASN A 33 -6.35 7.61 2.13
N HIS A 34 -6.19 8.60 3.00
CA HIS A 34 -5.54 8.44 4.31
C HIS A 34 -4.09 7.92 4.23
N VAL A 35 -3.38 8.29 3.18
CA VAL A 35 -1.98 7.90 3.01
C VAL A 35 -1.08 8.90 3.72
N ILE A 36 -0.08 8.40 4.44
CA ILE A 36 0.92 9.23 5.09
C ILE A 36 2.28 8.92 4.49
N LEU A 37 2.91 9.95 3.94
CA LEU A 37 4.29 9.88 3.48
C LEU A 37 5.15 10.66 4.47
N ALA A 38 6.04 9.97 5.17
CA ALA A 38 6.97 10.62 6.09
C ALA A 38 8.02 11.42 5.32
N GLY A 39 8.89 12.11 6.01
CA GLY A 39 9.84 13.03 5.38
C GLY A 39 10.74 12.37 4.35
N LEU A 40 11.03 13.08 3.28
CA LEU A 40 11.98 12.64 2.24
C LEU A 40 11.55 11.36 1.50
N VAL A 41 10.26 11.06 1.45
CA VAL A 41 9.76 9.96 0.65
C VAL A 41 9.69 10.41 -0.81
N ALA A 42 10.15 9.57 -1.72
CA ALA A 42 10.04 9.82 -3.16
C ALA A 42 9.15 8.74 -3.78
N VAL A 43 8.15 9.16 -4.56
CA VAL A 43 7.25 8.23 -5.24
C VAL A 43 7.54 8.28 -6.73
N HIS A 44 7.98 7.14 -7.26
CA HIS A 44 8.39 7.01 -8.64
C HIS A 44 7.20 7.06 -9.59
N GLN A 45 7.45 7.50 -10.82
CA GLN A 45 6.44 7.60 -11.86
C GLN A 45 5.69 6.28 -12.06
N PHE A 46 4.39 6.37 -12.27
CA PHE A 46 3.46 5.25 -12.52
C PHE A 46 3.22 4.34 -11.32
N SER A 47 3.68 4.72 -10.12
CA SER A 47 3.39 3.93 -8.92
C SER A 47 1.98 4.21 -8.40
N THR A 48 1.39 3.19 -7.77
CA THR A 48 0.09 3.30 -7.11
C THR A 48 0.25 2.93 -5.64
N ILE A 49 -0.30 3.76 -4.76
CA ILE A 49 -0.29 3.52 -3.31
C ILE A 49 -1.75 3.40 -2.86
N GLY A 50 -2.08 2.30 -2.21
CA GLY A 50 -3.44 2.02 -1.74
C GLY A 50 -3.83 2.84 -0.52
N ASP A 51 -5.10 2.70 -0.11
CA ASP A 51 -5.65 3.44 1.02
C ASP A 51 -4.97 3.05 2.34
N HIS A 52 -4.91 3.97 3.28
CA HIS A 52 -4.44 3.76 4.65
C HIS A 52 -2.98 3.30 4.75
N VAL A 53 -2.16 3.61 3.77
CA VAL A 53 -0.75 3.23 3.75
C VAL A 53 0.10 4.26 4.49
N PHE A 54 1.09 3.77 5.21
CA PHE A 54 2.13 4.61 5.81
C PHE A 54 3.48 4.24 5.18
N ILE A 55 4.15 5.23 4.62
CA ILE A 55 5.50 5.06 4.05
C ILE A 55 6.51 5.74 4.95
N ALA A 56 7.49 4.98 5.44
CA ALA A 56 8.51 5.49 6.35
C ALA A 56 9.44 6.50 5.66
N GLY A 57 10.02 7.38 6.45
CA GLY A 57 10.89 8.44 5.94
C GLY A 57 12.08 7.93 5.15
N GLY A 58 12.47 8.68 4.14
CA GLY A 58 13.61 8.36 3.30
C GLY A 58 13.38 7.23 2.30
N SER A 59 12.16 6.75 2.19
CA SER A 59 11.85 5.60 1.32
C SER A 59 11.67 6.03 -0.14
N LEU A 60 12.00 5.11 -1.04
CA LEU A 60 11.77 5.29 -2.46
C LEU A 60 10.75 4.27 -2.94
N VAL A 61 9.61 4.75 -3.42
CA VAL A 61 8.52 3.90 -3.89
C VAL A 61 8.70 3.67 -5.39
N ARG A 62 9.07 2.46 -5.76
CA ARG A 62 9.27 2.04 -7.17
C ARG A 62 8.21 1.06 -7.63
N LYS A 63 7.63 0.31 -6.72
CA LYS A 63 6.57 -0.66 -7.00
C LYS A 63 5.29 -0.24 -6.31
N ASP A 64 4.18 -0.86 -6.68
CA ASP A 64 2.91 -0.52 -6.08
C ASP A 64 2.85 -0.97 -4.62
N VAL A 65 2.19 -0.18 -3.80
CA VAL A 65 2.05 -0.45 -2.36
C VAL A 65 0.58 -0.75 -2.06
N PRO A 66 0.25 -2.00 -1.71
CA PRO A 66 -1.14 -2.37 -1.48
C PRO A 66 -1.73 -1.71 -0.23
N PRO A 67 -3.06 -1.68 -0.10
CA PRO A 67 -3.69 -0.92 1.00
C PRO A 67 -3.43 -1.50 2.38
N TYR A 68 -3.56 -0.65 3.40
CA TYR A 68 -3.54 -0.97 4.83
C TYR A 68 -2.15 -1.27 5.41
N VAL A 69 -1.07 -1.10 4.67
CA VAL A 69 0.25 -1.55 5.11
C VAL A 69 1.14 -0.41 5.55
N LYS A 70 2.18 -0.79 6.31
CA LYS A 70 3.36 0.04 6.53
C LYS A 70 4.46 -0.46 5.60
N ALA A 71 5.15 0.48 4.98
CA ALA A 71 6.25 0.17 4.08
C ALA A 71 7.49 0.92 4.52
N ALA A 72 8.61 0.24 4.51
CA ALA A 72 9.90 0.79 4.93
C ALA A 72 11.03 0.01 4.27
N ARG A 73 12.25 0.44 4.55
CA ARG A 73 13.50 -0.23 4.14
C ARG A 73 13.87 0.04 2.68
N GLU A 74 15.05 -0.39 2.32
CA GLU A 74 15.59 -0.29 0.97
C GLU A 74 16.06 -1.69 0.54
N PRO A 75 15.49 -2.29 -0.48
CA PRO A 75 14.32 -1.83 -1.24
C PRO A 75 13.06 -1.80 -0.38
N LEU A 76 12.11 -0.95 -0.76
CA LEU A 76 10.87 -0.78 -0.01
C LEU A 76 10.17 -2.11 0.17
N SER A 77 9.77 -2.41 1.42
CA SER A 77 9.21 -3.71 1.78
C SER A 77 8.02 -3.56 2.71
N TYR A 78 7.13 -4.54 2.66
CA TYR A 78 6.07 -4.68 3.65
C TYR A 78 6.68 -5.01 5.00
N VAL A 79 6.39 -4.20 6.01
CA VAL A 79 6.91 -4.42 7.37
C VAL A 79 5.80 -4.59 8.39
N GLY A 80 4.59 -4.73 7.95
CA GLY A 80 3.43 -4.94 8.82
C GLY A 80 2.24 -4.14 8.37
N ILE A 81 1.16 -4.27 9.12
CA ILE A 81 -0.07 -3.51 8.90
C ILE A 81 0.06 -2.16 9.59
N ASN A 82 -0.55 -1.13 9.02
CA ASN A 82 -0.61 0.20 9.61
C ASN A 82 -1.64 0.23 10.75
N SER A 83 -1.39 -0.55 11.80
CA SER A 83 -2.35 -0.74 12.89
C SER A 83 -2.71 0.56 13.60
N VAL A 84 -1.73 1.43 13.82
CA VAL A 84 -1.97 2.70 14.51
C VAL A 84 -2.94 3.56 13.70
N GLY A 85 -2.70 3.71 12.41
CA GLY A 85 -3.58 4.49 11.56
C GLY A 85 -4.96 3.90 11.44
N LEU A 86 -5.06 2.58 11.33
CA LEU A 86 -6.34 1.90 11.21
C LEU A 86 -7.17 2.05 12.49
N ARG A 87 -6.53 1.90 13.66
CA ARG A 87 -7.24 2.10 14.94
C ARG A 87 -7.74 3.52 15.09
N ARG A 88 -6.94 4.50 14.71
CA ARG A 88 -7.36 5.90 14.76
C ARG A 88 -8.58 6.18 13.90
N ARG A 89 -8.77 5.40 12.85
CA ARG A 89 -9.89 5.58 11.91
C ARG A 89 -11.05 4.64 12.19
N GLY A 90 -11.04 3.98 13.36
CA GLY A 90 -12.18 3.20 13.83
C GLY A 90 -12.19 1.74 13.41
N PHE A 91 -11.10 1.22 12.85
CA PHE A 91 -11.03 -0.21 12.53
C PHE A 91 -10.95 -1.01 13.84
N THR A 92 -11.75 -2.06 13.93
CA THR A 92 -11.75 -2.94 15.11
C THR A 92 -10.51 -3.82 15.12
N SER A 93 -10.18 -4.36 16.31
CA SER A 93 -9.07 -5.30 16.41
C SER A 93 -9.29 -6.54 15.56
N GLU A 94 -10.54 -7.00 15.47
CA GLU A 94 -10.90 -8.16 14.64
C GLU A 94 -10.63 -7.88 13.16
N LYS A 95 -11.01 -6.69 12.70
CA LYS A 95 -10.77 -6.31 11.30
C LYS A 95 -9.29 -6.19 11.00
N ILE A 96 -8.53 -5.60 11.91
CA ILE A 96 -7.07 -5.48 11.75
C ILE A 96 -6.43 -6.86 11.68
N THR A 97 -6.85 -7.80 12.54
CA THR A 97 -6.35 -9.17 12.50
C THR A 97 -6.69 -9.87 11.19
N GLU A 98 -7.89 -9.66 10.68
CA GLU A 98 -8.30 -10.20 9.38
C GLU A 98 -7.36 -9.72 8.27
N ILE A 99 -7.09 -8.43 8.23
CA ILE A 99 -6.19 -7.84 7.23
C ILE A 99 -4.77 -8.38 7.40
N GLN A 100 -4.29 -8.49 8.64
CA GLN A 100 -2.98 -9.07 8.92
C GLN A 100 -2.85 -10.49 8.37
N ASN A 101 -3.91 -11.29 8.54
CA ASN A 101 -3.90 -12.67 8.07
C ASN A 101 -3.81 -12.75 6.55
N ILE A 102 -4.48 -11.83 5.85
CA ILE A 102 -4.38 -11.76 4.40
C ILE A 102 -2.93 -11.53 3.97
N TYR A 103 -2.27 -10.54 4.58
CA TYR A 103 -0.90 -10.22 4.22
C TYR A 103 0.10 -11.27 4.68
N ARG A 104 -0.21 -12.00 5.75
CA ARG A 104 0.62 -13.14 6.17
C ARG A 104 0.62 -14.20 5.08
N ILE A 105 -0.53 -14.52 4.51
CA ILE A 105 -0.61 -15.48 3.42
C ILE A 105 0.15 -14.97 2.20
N LEU A 106 -0.08 -13.69 1.85
CA LEU A 106 0.55 -13.11 0.66
C LEU A 106 2.08 -13.16 0.74
N TYR A 107 2.65 -12.86 1.90
CA TYR A 107 4.09 -12.63 2.02
C TYR A 107 4.86 -13.74 2.71
N GLN A 108 4.21 -14.59 3.48
CA GLN A 108 4.91 -15.62 4.25
C GLN A 108 4.76 -17.03 3.70
N LYS A 109 3.72 -17.28 2.91
CA LYS A 109 3.61 -18.57 2.22
C LYS A 109 4.46 -18.54 0.96
N LYS A 110 4.99 -19.70 0.59
CA LYS A 110 5.84 -19.82 -0.60
C LYS A 110 5.01 -19.91 -1.86
N LEU A 111 4.19 -18.91 -2.08
CA LEU A 111 3.35 -18.79 -3.27
C LEU A 111 3.76 -17.52 -4.02
N ASN A 112 3.63 -17.53 -5.33
CA ASN A 112 3.75 -16.28 -6.07
C ASN A 112 2.48 -15.45 -5.84
N ASN A 113 2.47 -14.20 -6.29
CA ASN A 113 1.35 -13.31 -6.01
C ASN A 113 0.04 -13.82 -6.59
N SER A 114 0.06 -14.37 -7.79
CA SER A 114 -1.14 -14.90 -8.42
C SER A 114 -1.71 -16.09 -7.63
N GLN A 115 -0.84 -17.01 -7.21
CA GLN A 115 -1.26 -18.15 -6.40
C GLN A 115 -1.78 -17.71 -5.04
N ALA A 116 -1.13 -16.73 -4.41
CA ALA A 116 -1.56 -16.22 -3.12
C ALA A 116 -2.93 -15.56 -3.20
N VAL A 117 -3.17 -14.77 -4.24
CA VAL A 117 -4.45 -14.12 -4.45
C VAL A 117 -5.56 -15.15 -4.64
N ASP A 118 -5.31 -16.18 -5.42
CA ASP A 118 -6.29 -17.25 -5.63
C ASP A 118 -6.58 -18.00 -4.34
N PHE A 119 -5.54 -18.29 -3.55
CA PHE A 119 -5.70 -18.96 -2.26
C PHE A 119 -6.54 -18.11 -1.29
N ILE A 120 -6.24 -16.82 -1.19
CA ILE A 120 -6.97 -15.92 -0.30
C ILE A 120 -8.43 -15.84 -0.69
N GLU A 121 -8.71 -15.73 -1.98
CA GLU A 121 -10.09 -15.66 -2.46
C GLU A 121 -10.86 -16.94 -2.16
N ALA A 122 -10.21 -18.11 -2.27
CA ALA A 122 -10.84 -19.39 -2.05
C ALA A 122 -11.06 -19.70 -0.57
N GLU A 123 -10.10 -19.32 0.30
CA GLU A 123 -10.02 -19.81 1.67
C GLU A 123 -10.41 -18.79 2.73
N MET A 124 -10.37 -17.51 2.42
CA MET A 124 -10.68 -16.48 3.41
C MET A 124 -12.07 -15.89 3.19
N VAL A 125 -12.72 -15.53 4.29
CA VAL A 125 -14.07 -14.98 4.25
C VAL A 125 -14.08 -13.68 3.45
N ALA A 126 -15.07 -13.52 2.59
CA ALA A 126 -15.22 -12.31 1.79
C ALA A 126 -15.47 -11.10 2.68
N SER A 127 -14.84 -9.99 2.35
CA SER A 127 -15.03 -8.71 3.02
C SER A 127 -14.64 -7.60 2.05
N PRO A 128 -15.14 -6.37 2.27
CA PRO A 128 -14.71 -5.26 1.42
C PRO A 128 -13.20 -5.06 1.43
N GLU A 129 -12.56 -5.23 2.56
CA GLU A 129 -11.11 -5.05 2.67
C GLU A 129 -10.35 -6.14 1.94
N ARG A 130 -10.79 -7.41 2.09
CA ARG A 130 -10.20 -8.50 1.33
C ARG A 130 -10.29 -8.23 -0.18
N ASP A 131 -11.47 -7.86 -0.62
CA ASP A 131 -11.72 -7.64 -2.04
C ASP A 131 -10.90 -6.45 -2.57
N GLU A 132 -10.76 -5.41 -1.78
CA GLU A 132 -9.93 -4.26 -2.15
C GLU A 132 -8.46 -4.67 -2.31
N ILE A 133 -7.94 -5.46 -1.38
CA ILE A 133 -6.56 -5.93 -1.44
C ILE A 133 -6.34 -6.79 -2.70
N LEU A 134 -7.23 -7.75 -2.93
CA LEU A 134 -7.10 -8.64 -4.08
C LEU A 134 -7.21 -7.88 -5.40
N GLN A 135 -8.14 -6.95 -5.48
CA GLN A 135 -8.32 -6.12 -6.67
C GLN A 135 -7.08 -5.28 -6.94
N PHE A 136 -6.51 -4.69 -5.89
CA PHE A 136 -5.30 -3.89 -6.02
C PHE A 136 -4.16 -4.72 -6.60
N ILE A 137 -3.95 -5.92 -6.06
CA ILE A 137 -2.85 -6.79 -6.52
C ILE A 137 -3.09 -7.23 -7.97
N ARG A 138 -4.32 -7.60 -8.31
CA ARG A 138 -4.66 -8.02 -9.69
C ARG A 138 -4.47 -6.89 -10.69
N ASN A 139 -4.73 -5.67 -10.28
CA ASN A 139 -4.60 -4.50 -11.16
C ASN A 139 -3.18 -3.98 -11.27
N SER A 140 -2.27 -4.45 -10.43
CA SER A 140 -0.90 -3.94 -10.43
C SER A 140 -0.11 -4.49 -11.60
N GLN A 141 0.22 -3.62 -12.54
CA GLN A 141 1.02 -3.99 -13.71
C GLN A 141 2.51 -4.01 -13.40
N ARG A 142 2.93 -3.17 -12.45
CA ARG A 142 4.34 -3.07 -12.06
C ARG A 142 4.73 -4.14 -11.06
N GLY A 143 3.76 -4.79 -10.44
CA GLY A 143 3.98 -5.64 -9.29
C GLY A 143 3.97 -4.85 -7.99
N ILE A 144 3.68 -5.54 -6.90
CA ILE A 144 3.66 -4.93 -5.57
C ILE A 144 5.03 -5.08 -4.90
N MET A 145 5.31 -4.22 -3.91
CA MET A 145 6.54 -4.32 -3.15
C MET A 145 6.67 -5.68 -2.48
N LYS A 146 7.89 -6.09 -2.20
CA LYS A 146 8.17 -7.39 -1.56
C LYS A 146 7.84 -7.36 -0.06
N GLY A 147 7.76 -8.54 0.55
CA GLY A 147 7.66 -8.66 1.99
C GLY A 147 9.02 -8.55 2.65
N TYR A 148 9.03 -8.19 3.92
CA TYR A 148 10.25 -8.00 4.68
C TYR A 148 11.11 -9.27 4.72
N PHE A 149 10.47 -10.42 4.76
CA PHE A 149 11.18 -11.71 4.88
C PHE A 149 11.57 -12.30 3.54
N GLN A 150 11.19 -11.67 2.43
CA GLN A 150 11.45 -12.22 1.10
C GLN A 150 12.76 -11.71 0.56
N LYS A 151 13.50 -12.61 -0.06
CA LYS A 151 14.69 -12.21 -0.79
C LYS A 151 14.30 -11.48 -2.07
N SER A 152 15.14 -10.59 -2.48
CA SER A 152 14.90 -9.81 -3.69
C SER A 152 14.84 -10.69 -4.93
#